data_af12b9fc4486d6293b53fb99985165ba
#
_entry.id   af12b9fc4486d6293b53fb99985165ba
#
_cell.length_a   1.000
_cell.length_b   1.000
_cell.length_c   1.000
_cell.angle_alpha   90.00
_cell.angle_beta   90.00
_cell.angle_gamma   90.00
#
_symmetry.space_group_name_H-M   'P 1'
#
loop_
_entity.id
_entity.type
_entity.pdbx_description
1 polymer ?
#
loop_
_entity_poly.entity_id
_entity_poly.type
_entity_poly.pdbx_seq_one_letter_code
_entity_poly.pdbx_strand_id
1 'polypeptide(L)'
;MIRKILFICILFAGFLSSTIIFAEEPKSIGKYKNWQTFVYNDSKGKVCFAQTIPLERAPKNFKREASRLFVTFRKSEKIKNEISITSGHEYKTASVTAKSGKNEFSLFSQGSFAWLIDGEEEYNLIKTMKKASKLSVTATAKNGSKTKDLYSMMGFTKAYNAAKKSCA
;
A
#
# COMPACT_ATOMS: atom_id res chain seq x y z
N MET A 1 -77.49 -0.35 9.53
CA MET A 1 -76.66 -0.30 8.28
C MET A 1 -75.26 0.14 8.68
N ILE A 2 -74.34 -0.83 8.81
CA ILE A 2 -72.96 -0.60 9.25
C ILE A 2 -72.06 -0.82 8.03
N ARG A 3 -71.51 0.27 7.46
CA ARG A 3 -70.58 0.22 6.33
C ARG A 3 -69.18 -0.19 6.86
N LYS A 4 -68.71 -1.38 6.52
CA LYS A 4 -67.36 -1.88 6.76
C LYS A 4 -66.42 -1.20 5.77
N ILE A 5 -65.52 -0.36 6.28
CA ILE A 5 -64.39 0.21 5.48
C ILE A 5 -63.27 -0.77 5.57
N LEU A 6 -62.88 -1.36 4.43
CA LEU A 6 -61.76 -2.28 4.28
C LEU A 6 -60.53 -1.45 4.04
N PHE A 7 -59.62 -1.39 5.02
CA PHE A 7 -58.27 -0.78 4.86
C PHE A 7 -57.36 -1.80 4.18
N ILE A 8 -57.02 -1.55 2.91
CA ILE A 8 -55.98 -2.32 2.19
C ILE A 8 -54.63 -1.66 2.52
N CYS A 9 -53.85 -2.28 3.42
CA CYS A 9 -52.45 -1.96 3.63
C CYS A 9 -51.63 -2.56 2.48
N ILE A 10 -51.23 -1.74 1.50
CA ILE A 10 -50.27 -2.11 0.48
C ILE A 10 -48.88 -2.04 1.14
N LEU A 11 -48.32 -3.19 1.50
CA LEU A 11 -46.91 -3.34 1.93
C LEU A 11 -46.03 -3.15 0.71
N PHE A 12 -45.47 -1.96 0.57
CA PHE A 12 -44.43 -1.65 -0.40
C PHE A 12 -43.10 -2.25 0.09
N ALA A 13 -42.85 -3.53 -0.23
CA ALA A 13 -41.57 -4.17 0.01
C ALA A 13 -40.54 -3.60 -0.95
N GLY A 14 -39.86 -2.52 -0.52
CA GLY A 14 -38.74 -1.98 -1.26
C GLY A 14 -37.58 -2.97 -1.26
N PHE A 15 -37.32 -3.60 -2.38
CA PHE A 15 -36.13 -4.41 -2.64
C PHE A 15 -34.91 -3.48 -2.64
N LEU A 16 -34.22 -3.40 -1.50
CA LEU A 16 -32.88 -2.81 -1.40
C LEU A 16 -31.91 -3.74 -2.10
N SER A 17 -31.72 -3.55 -3.41
CA SER A 17 -30.66 -4.23 -4.16
C SER A 17 -29.31 -3.69 -3.68
N SER A 18 -28.69 -4.40 -2.71
CA SER A 18 -27.31 -4.15 -2.30
C SER A 18 -26.39 -4.55 -3.46
N THR A 19 -25.88 -3.58 -4.20
CA THR A 19 -24.83 -3.81 -5.17
C THR A 19 -23.54 -4.19 -4.42
N ILE A 20 -23.17 -5.46 -4.47
CA ILE A 20 -21.88 -5.95 -3.98
C ILE A 20 -20.83 -5.43 -4.94
N ILE A 21 -20.08 -4.41 -4.53
CA ILE A 21 -18.92 -3.93 -5.28
C ILE A 21 -17.79 -4.91 -5.02
N PHE A 22 -17.54 -5.81 -5.98
CA PHE A 22 -16.33 -6.63 -5.96
C PHE A 22 -15.16 -5.74 -6.34
N ALA A 23 -14.25 -5.50 -5.38
CA ALA A 23 -12.94 -4.96 -5.73
C ALA A 23 -12.18 -6.03 -6.53
N GLU A 24 -11.67 -5.66 -7.71
CA GLU A 24 -10.87 -6.56 -8.54
C GLU A 24 -9.57 -6.92 -7.78
N GLU A 25 -9.30 -8.24 -7.67
CA GLU A 25 -8.07 -8.69 -7.03
C GLU A 25 -6.84 -8.30 -7.87
N PRO A 26 -5.74 -7.81 -7.24
CA PRO A 26 -4.53 -7.45 -7.95
C PRO A 26 -3.93 -8.64 -8.71
N LYS A 27 -3.85 -8.50 -10.05
CA LYS A 27 -3.25 -9.49 -10.93
C LYS A 27 -1.74 -9.28 -11.00
N SER A 28 -0.96 -10.32 -10.72
CA SER A 28 0.49 -10.30 -10.91
C SER A 28 0.83 -10.28 -12.40
N ILE A 29 1.68 -9.33 -12.81
CA ILE A 29 2.15 -9.19 -14.21
C ILE A 29 3.65 -9.45 -14.35
N GLY A 30 4.37 -9.72 -13.27
CA GLY A 30 5.78 -10.11 -13.33
C GLY A 30 6.43 -10.23 -11.95
N LYS A 31 7.41 -11.14 -11.88
CA LYS A 31 8.28 -11.34 -10.71
C LYS A 31 9.73 -11.09 -11.10
N TYR A 32 10.41 -10.24 -10.33
CA TYR A 32 11.77 -9.77 -10.60
C TYR A 32 12.60 -9.94 -9.34
N LYS A 33 13.18 -11.11 -9.15
CA LYS A 33 13.91 -11.50 -7.93
C LYS A 33 13.04 -11.29 -6.67
N ASN A 34 13.36 -10.31 -5.81
CA ASN A 34 12.62 -10.04 -4.58
C ASN A 34 11.41 -9.13 -4.77
N TRP A 35 11.17 -8.63 -5.98
CA TRP A 35 10.08 -7.73 -6.31
C TRP A 35 9.03 -8.37 -7.20
N GLN A 36 7.78 -7.99 -7.03
CA GLN A 36 6.66 -8.44 -7.85
C GLN A 36 5.82 -7.25 -8.27
N THR A 37 5.30 -7.26 -9.49
CA THR A 37 4.49 -6.19 -10.06
C THR A 37 3.06 -6.66 -10.26
N PHE A 38 2.11 -5.78 -9.93
CA PHE A 38 0.68 -6.05 -9.98
C PHE A 38 -0.06 -4.94 -10.69
N VAL A 39 -1.24 -5.30 -11.23
CA VAL A 39 -2.24 -4.36 -11.75
C VAL A 39 -3.63 -4.77 -11.27
N TYR A 40 -4.49 -3.80 -11.04
CA TYR A 40 -5.92 -3.97 -10.84
C TYR A 40 -6.66 -2.69 -11.24
N ASN A 41 -7.98 -2.75 -11.31
CA ASN A 41 -8.83 -1.58 -11.49
C ASN A 41 -9.61 -1.34 -10.21
N ASP A 42 -9.62 -0.09 -9.76
CA ASP A 42 -10.54 0.39 -8.74
C ASP A 42 -11.60 1.31 -9.36
N SER A 43 -12.46 1.90 -8.54
CA SER A 43 -13.52 2.82 -9.00
C SER A 43 -13.00 4.07 -9.70
N LYS A 44 -11.72 4.43 -9.53
CA LYS A 44 -11.06 5.60 -10.12
C LYS A 44 -10.22 5.25 -11.35
N GLY A 45 -10.01 3.96 -11.62
CA GLY A 45 -9.29 3.48 -12.79
C GLY A 45 -8.15 2.52 -12.47
N LYS A 46 -7.21 2.42 -13.41
CA LYS A 46 -6.12 1.45 -13.32
C LYS A 46 -5.06 1.83 -12.31
N VAL A 47 -4.73 0.90 -11.44
CA VAL A 47 -3.66 0.97 -10.43
C VAL A 47 -2.58 -0.05 -10.77
N CYS A 48 -1.33 0.38 -10.80
CA CYS A 48 -0.17 -0.48 -11.03
C CYS A 48 0.84 -0.27 -9.91
N PHE A 49 1.36 -1.35 -9.35
CA PHE A 49 2.35 -1.21 -8.28
C PHE A 49 3.39 -2.31 -8.31
N ALA A 50 4.58 -1.96 -7.86
CA ALA A 50 5.63 -2.93 -7.52
C ALA A 50 5.68 -3.08 -5.99
N GLN A 51 5.80 -4.30 -5.50
CA GLN A 51 5.93 -4.57 -4.06
C GLN A 51 7.04 -5.56 -3.76
N THR A 52 7.53 -5.50 -2.52
CA THR A 52 8.43 -6.49 -1.93
C THR A 52 8.10 -6.72 -0.47
N ILE A 53 8.49 -7.88 0.03
CA ILE A 53 8.48 -8.22 1.46
C ILE A 53 9.91 -8.14 2.00
N PRO A 54 10.12 -7.87 3.30
CA PRO A 54 11.46 -7.81 3.87
C PRO A 54 12.13 -9.19 3.91
N LEU A 55 13.46 -9.19 3.75
CA LEU A 55 14.31 -10.37 3.97
C LEU A 55 14.40 -10.71 5.45
N GLU A 56 14.42 -9.68 6.28
CA GLU A 56 14.58 -9.79 7.72
C GLU A 56 13.63 -8.84 8.45
N ARG A 57 13.06 -9.29 9.55
CA ARG A 57 12.18 -8.52 10.42
C ARG A 57 12.65 -8.63 11.86
N ALA A 58 12.88 -7.50 12.51
CA ALA A 58 13.30 -7.44 13.91
C ALA A 58 12.35 -6.55 14.73
N PRO A 59 12.17 -6.86 16.02
CA PRO A 59 12.58 -8.09 16.69
C PRO A 59 11.71 -9.30 16.27
N LYS A 60 12.30 -10.49 16.26
CA LYS A 60 11.61 -11.72 15.80
C LYS A 60 10.42 -12.12 16.68
N ASN A 61 10.48 -11.80 17.96
CA ASN A 61 9.45 -12.11 18.95
C ASN A 61 8.28 -11.10 18.99
N PHE A 62 8.36 -10.02 18.24
CA PHE A 62 7.25 -9.06 18.14
C PHE A 62 6.23 -9.56 17.10
N LYS A 63 5.07 -10.00 17.59
CA LYS A 63 3.97 -10.44 16.73
C LYS A 63 3.36 -9.24 15.99
N ARG A 64 3.37 -9.29 14.66
CA ARG A 64 2.84 -8.25 13.79
C ARG A 64 2.47 -8.82 12.42
N GLU A 65 1.56 -8.13 11.73
CA GLU A 65 1.12 -8.48 10.39
C GLU A 65 2.27 -8.43 9.37
N ALA A 66 1.99 -8.75 8.11
CA ALA A 66 2.98 -8.72 7.05
C ALA A 66 3.50 -7.30 6.79
N SER A 67 4.84 -7.16 6.75
CA SER A 67 5.50 -5.92 6.30
C SER A 67 5.61 -5.92 4.78
N ARG A 68 5.39 -4.75 4.16
CA ARG A 68 5.51 -4.55 2.71
C ARG A 68 6.02 -3.15 2.39
N LEU A 69 6.73 -3.07 1.28
CA LEU A 69 7.16 -1.83 0.65
C LEU A 69 6.57 -1.80 -0.77
N PHE A 70 5.90 -0.69 -1.11
CA PHE A 70 5.23 -0.50 -2.39
C PHE A 70 5.78 0.71 -3.13
N VAL A 71 5.71 0.67 -4.46
CA VAL A 71 5.78 1.85 -5.32
C VAL A 71 4.60 1.80 -6.28
N THR A 72 3.73 2.80 -6.19
CA THR A 72 2.41 2.81 -6.83
C THR A 72 2.30 3.92 -7.89
N PHE A 73 1.53 3.62 -8.93
CA PHE A 73 1.16 4.49 -10.04
C PHE A 73 -0.36 4.47 -10.21
N ARG A 74 -1.01 5.65 -10.25
CA ARG A 74 -2.42 5.86 -10.54
C ARG A 74 -2.58 7.03 -11.49
N LYS A 75 -2.75 6.73 -12.78
CA LYS A 75 -2.79 7.77 -13.82
C LYS A 75 -3.99 8.72 -13.64
N SER A 76 -5.15 8.17 -13.32
CA SER A 76 -6.38 8.93 -13.07
C SER A 76 -6.26 9.97 -11.96
N GLU A 77 -5.47 9.68 -10.93
CA GLU A 77 -5.22 10.56 -9.78
C GLU A 77 -3.90 11.36 -9.93
N LYS A 78 -3.23 11.25 -11.09
CA LYS A 78 -1.91 11.88 -11.35
C LYS A 78 -0.81 11.43 -10.38
N ILE A 79 -1.01 10.30 -9.67
CA ILE A 79 -0.05 9.72 -8.75
C ILE A 79 1.05 9.01 -9.55
N LYS A 80 2.27 9.43 -9.30
CA LYS A 80 3.49 8.88 -9.92
C LYS A 80 4.49 8.61 -8.80
N ASN A 81 5.00 7.38 -8.73
CA ASN A 81 6.06 7.00 -7.78
C ASN A 81 5.67 7.00 -6.29
N GLU A 82 4.40 6.99 -5.92
CA GLU A 82 3.99 6.96 -4.51
C GLU A 82 4.65 5.78 -3.79
N ILE A 83 5.49 6.09 -2.80
CA ILE A 83 6.10 5.07 -1.95
C ILE A 83 5.27 4.94 -0.68
N SER A 84 4.80 3.72 -0.41
CA SER A 84 4.12 3.40 0.84
C SER A 84 4.75 2.18 1.51
N ILE A 85 4.81 2.23 2.84
CA ILE A 85 5.44 1.19 3.67
C ILE A 85 4.48 0.80 4.77
N THR A 86 4.32 -0.50 5.01
CA THR A 86 3.73 -1.02 6.24
C THR A 86 4.72 -1.96 6.93
N SER A 87 4.88 -1.82 8.23
CA SER A 87 5.66 -2.74 9.06
C SER A 87 4.78 -3.75 9.81
N GLY A 88 3.48 -3.82 9.45
CA GLY A 88 2.52 -4.75 10.02
C GLY A 88 2.08 -4.41 11.45
N HIS A 89 2.12 -3.14 11.83
CA HIS A 89 1.61 -2.60 13.08
C HIS A 89 1.23 -1.12 12.93
N GLU A 90 0.41 -0.59 13.82
CA GLU A 90 0.17 0.85 13.90
C GLU A 90 1.44 1.58 14.33
N TYR A 91 1.76 2.65 13.63
CA TYR A 91 2.92 3.48 13.91
C TYR A 91 2.66 4.50 15.01
N LYS A 92 3.70 4.78 15.82
CA LYS A 92 3.77 6.02 16.59
C LYS A 92 4.07 7.16 15.63
N THR A 93 3.46 8.32 15.84
CA THR A 93 3.61 9.49 14.97
C THR A 93 5.09 9.84 14.71
N ALA A 94 5.43 10.19 13.48
CA ALA A 94 6.76 10.63 13.03
C ALA A 94 7.91 9.68 13.44
N SER A 95 7.68 8.37 13.35
CA SER A 95 8.64 7.37 13.83
C SER A 95 9.16 6.43 12.75
N VAL A 96 8.89 6.70 11.46
CA VAL A 96 9.28 5.82 10.37
C VAL A 96 10.41 6.45 9.57
N THR A 97 11.49 5.67 9.40
CA THR A 97 12.67 6.09 8.66
C THR A 97 13.12 4.99 7.70
N ALA A 98 13.34 5.36 6.43
CA ALA A 98 13.95 4.48 5.43
C ALA A 98 15.40 4.90 5.20
N LYS A 99 16.35 3.94 5.24
CA LYS A 99 17.79 4.20 5.15
C LYS A 99 18.52 3.25 4.22
N SER A 100 19.37 3.80 3.35
CA SER A 100 20.29 3.02 2.52
C SER A 100 21.65 3.72 2.44
N GLY A 101 22.69 3.08 2.99
CA GLY A 101 24.01 3.70 3.17
C GLY A 101 23.90 4.97 4.03
N LYS A 102 24.34 6.09 3.50
CA LYS A 102 24.26 7.42 4.15
C LYS A 102 22.98 8.20 3.84
N ASN A 103 22.15 7.72 2.92
CA ASN A 103 20.89 8.36 2.58
C ASN A 103 19.79 7.92 3.56
N GLU A 104 19.09 8.88 4.13
CA GLU A 104 18.03 8.68 5.11
C GLU A 104 16.82 9.54 4.76
N PHE A 105 15.61 8.96 4.88
CA PHE A 105 14.34 9.54 4.51
C PHE A 105 13.35 9.35 5.66
N SER A 106 12.73 10.44 6.10
CA SER A 106 11.70 10.42 7.12
C SER A 106 10.32 10.31 6.46
N LEU A 107 9.48 9.42 6.98
CA LEU A 107 8.13 9.22 6.46
C LEU A 107 7.11 9.68 7.50
N PHE A 108 6.06 10.37 7.06
CA PHE A 108 4.89 10.57 7.90
C PHE A 108 4.06 9.29 7.92
N SER A 109 3.33 9.06 9.00
CA SER A 109 2.56 7.83 9.19
C SER A 109 1.13 8.11 9.64
N GLN A 110 0.20 7.29 9.14
CA GLN A 110 -1.19 7.26 9.55
C GLN A 110 -1.64 5.80 9.68
N GLY A 111 -2.08 5.40 10.86
CA GLY A 111 -2.40 4.00 11.15
C GLY A 111 -1.19 3.10 10.97
N SER A 112 -1.30 2.10 10.12
CA SER A 112 -0.25 1.11 9.82
C SER A 112 0.53 1.38 8.53
N PHE A 113 0.32 2.53 7.90
CA PHE A 113 1.04 2.93 6.69
C PHE A 113 1.84 4.20 6.91
N ALA A 114 2.93 4.32 6.14
CA ALA A 114 3.78 5.50 6.11
C ALA A 114 4.14 5.86 4.66
N TRP A 115 4.25 7.17 4.39
CA TRP A 115 4.53 7.75 3.08
C TRP A 115 5.57 8.87 3.18
N LEU A 116 6.16 9.24 2.05
CA LEU A 116 6.93 10.47 1.93
C LEU A 116 6.01 11.68 1.77
N ILE A 117 6.48 12.85 2.17
CA ILE A 117 5.65 14.07 2.19
C ILE A 117 5.40 14.63 0.79
N ASP A 118 6.38 14.49 -0.10
CA ASP A 118 6.32 15.10 -1.44
C ASP A 118 7.00 14.26 -2.52
N GLY A 119 6.75 14.64 -3.77
CA GLY A 119 7.26 13.94 -4.94
C GLY A 119 8.77 14.08 -5.16
N GLU A 120 9.44 15.07 -4.59
CA GLU A 120 10.89 15.20 -4.69
C GLU A 120 11.58 14.18 -3.78
N GLU A 121 11.10 14.00 -2.56
CA GLU A 121 11.59 12.96 -1.65
C GLU A 121 11.31 11.56 -2.22
N GLU A 122 10.13 11.32 -2.82
CA GLU A 122 9.82 10.07 -3.51
C GLU A 122 10.81 9.80 -4.65
N TYR A 123 11.07 10.78 -5.49
CA TYR A 123 12.05 10.67 -6.57
C TYR A 123 13.46 10.34 -6.04
N ASN A 124 13.90 11.01 -4.98
CA ASN A 124 15.21 10.80 -4.35
C ASN A 124 15.33 9.41 -3.72
N LEU A 125 14.27 8.92 -3.04
CA LEU A 125 14.26 7.56 -2.52
C LEU A 125 14.27 6.52 -3.65
N ILE A 126 13.49 6.69 -4.71
CA ILE A 126 13.51 5.81 -5.89
C ILE A 126 14.91 5.77 -6.54
N LYS A 127 15.55 6.93 -6.70
CA LYS A 127 16.93 7.02 -7.23
C LYS A 127 17.92 6.27 -6.34
N THR A 128 17.76 6.36 -5.03
CA THR A 128 18.54 5.61 -4.04
C THR A 128 18.27 4.10 -4.16
N MET A 129 17.01 3.68 -4.18
CA MET A 129 16.60 2.27 -4.30
C MET A 129 17.13 1.61 -5.59
N LYS A 130 17.17 2.34 -6.71
CA LYS A 130 17.72 1.81 -7.99
C LYS A 130 19.21 1.50 -7.93
N LYS A 131 19.97 2.16 -7.04
CA LYS A 131 21.42 1.98 -6.88
C LYS A 131 21.80 1.11 -5.69
N ALA A 132 20.88 0.91 -4.76
CA ALA A 132 21.12 0.18 -3.53
C ALA A 132 21.02 -1.34 -3.71
N SER A 133 21.69 -2.08 -2.85
CA SER A 133 21.45 -3.51 -2.67
C SER A 133 20.36 -3.80 -1.62
N LYS A 134 20.25 -2.95 -0.61
CA LYS A 134 19.33 -3.08 0.51
C LYS A 134 18.76 -1.73 0.97
N LEU A 135 17.54 -1.75 1.51
CA LEU A 135 16.89 -0.65 2.21
C LEU A 135 16.47 -1.13 3.59
N SER A 136 16.85 -0.41 4.64
CA SER A 136 16.41 -0.65 6.02
C SER A 136 15.29 0.31 6.36
N VAL A 137 14.17 -0.20 6.88
CA VAL A 137 13.07 0.61 7.43
C VAL A 137 13.04 0.39 8.94
N THR A 138 13.16 1.46 9.70
CA THR A 138 12.99 1.45 11.15
C THR A 138 11.73 2.21 11.53
N ALA A 139 11.02 1.72 12.53
CA ALA A 139 9.79 2.35 13.00
C ALA A 139 9.59 2.10 14.50
N THR A 140 8.76 2.92 15.12
CA THR A 140 8.25 2.68 16.46
C THR A 140 6.76 2.39 16.38
N ALA A 141 6.33 1.26 16.92
CA ALA A 141 4.94 0.91 17.04
C ALA A 141 4.24 1.78 18.09
N LYS A 142 2.92 1.91 18.01
CA LYS A 142 2.10 2.69 18.95
C LYS A 142 2.32 2.29 20.42
N ASN A 143 2.59 1.01 20.67
CA ASN A 143 2.94 0.47 22.00
C ASN A 143 4.39 0.72 22.44
N GLY A 144 5.18 1.47 21.66
CA GLY A 144 6.58 1.80 21.95
C GLY A 144 7.62 0.79 21.44
N SER A 145 7.20 -0.36 20.90
CA SER A 145 8.15 -1.36 20.37
C SER A 145 8.86 -0.82 19.13
N LYS A 146 10.18 -0.91 19.09
CA LYS A 146 10.99 -0.54 17.91
C LYS A 146 11.07 -1.72 16.95
N THR A 147 10.87 -1.45 15.67
CA THR A 147 10.95 -2.44 14.60
C THR A 147 11.99 -2.05 13.55
N LYS A 148 12.55 -3.06 12.91
CA LYS A 148 13.47 -2.90 11.77
C LYS A 148 13.17 -3.97 10.74
N ASP A 149 12.89 -3.55 9.51
CA ASP A 149 12.67 -4.39 8.34
C ASP A 149 13.78 -4.14 7.32
N LEU A 150 14.39 -5.20 6.81
CA LEU A 150 15.45 -5.12 5.81
C LEU A 150 14.94 -5.65 4.47
N TYR A 151 14.86 -4.77 3.47
CA TYR A 151 14.38 -5.08 2.14
C TYR A 151 15.53 -5.24 1.14
N SER A 152 15.40 -6.22 0.22
CA SER A 152 16.30 -6.34 -0.92
C SER A 152 15.87 -5.39 -2.04
N MET A 153 16.82 -4.69 -2.64
CA MET A 153 16.58 -3.89 -3.85
C MET A 153 16.86 -4.68 -5.14
N MET A 154 17.22 -5.97 -5.02
CA MET A 154 17.46 -6.84 -6.18
C MET A 154 16.16 -7.07 -6.97
N GLY A 155 16.13 -6.57 -8.21
CA GLY A 155 14.95 -6.63 -9.08
C GLY A 155 14.09 -5.37 -9.08
N PHE A 156 14.32 -4.43 -8.15
CA PHE A 156 13.53 -3.21 -8.00
C PHE A 156 13.38 -2.43 -9.31
N THR A 157 14.49 -2.11 -10.00
CA THR A 157 14.44 -1.30 -11.23
C THR A 157 13.56 -1.94 -12.31
N LYS A 158 13.62 -3.28 -12.48
CA LYS A 158 12.78 -3.98 -13.45
C LYS A 158 11.31 -3.96 -13.04
N ALA A 159 11.00 -4.23 -11.78
CA ALA A 159 9.63 -4.20 -11.26
C ALA A 159 9.01 -2.80 -11.34
N TYR A 160 9.76 -1.77 -10.94
CA TYR A 160 9.38 -0.37 -11.05
C TYR A 160 9.03 0.03 -12.50
N ASN A 161 9.92 -0.31 -13.45
CA ASN A 161 9.69 0.01 -14.85
C ASN A 161 8.47 -0.73 -15.43
N ALA A 162 8.24 -1.98 -15.02
CA ALA A 162 7.06 -2.75 -15.43
C ALA A 162 5.77 -2.12 -14.88
N ALA A 163 5.72 -1.74 -13.60
CA ALA A 163 4.57 -1.05 -13.01
C ALA A 163 4.30 0.29 -13.71
N LYS A 164 5.34 1.12 -13.88
CA LYS A 164 5.24 2.41 -14.57
C LYS A 164 4.71 2.26 -15.99
N LYS A 165 5.23 1.31 -16.77
CA LYS A 165 4.80 1.05 -18.15
C LYS A 165 3.34 0.59 -18.20
N SER A 166 2.91 -0.21 -17.25
CA SER A 166 1.53 -0.75 -17.22
C SER A 166 0.47 0.31 -16.91
N CYS A 167 0.84 1.43 -16.28
CA CYS A 167 -0.02 2.58 -16.00
C CYS A 167 0.36 3.86 -16.80
N ALA A 168 1.17 3.73 -17.83
CA ALA A 168 1.54 4.84 -18.71
C ALA A 168 0.35 5.36 -19.56
#